data_f2438cf26f075c69bcb26a842c1c55b7
#
_entry.id   f2438cf26f075c69bcb26a842c1c55b7
#
_cell.length_a   1.000
_cell.length_b   1.000
_cell.length_c   1.000
_cell.angle_alpha   90.00
_cell.angle_beta   90.00
_cell.angle_gamma   90.00
#
_symmetry.space_group_name_H-M   'P 1'
#
loop_
_entity.id
_entity.type
_entity.pdbx_description
1 polymer ?
#
loop_
_entity_poly.entity_id
_entity_poly.type
_entity_poly.pdbx_seq_one_letter_code
_entity_poly.pdbx_strand_id
1 'polypeptide(L)'
;MPADEQPIPAGDPIFDYADKVGIPDDYLLICWEEFCERMQGKRQKDWRAHFRNAVRSNWFKLWWMRDGGECALTTQGEQAKRRHGL
;
A
#
# COMPACT_ATOMS: atom_id res chain seq x y z
N MET A 1 10.48 8.49 -11.26
CA MET A 1 10.55 7.66 -10.06
C MET A 1 10.67 6.20 -10.44
N PRO A 2 11.60 5.45 -9.87
CA PRO A 2 11.80 4.05 -10.27
C PRO A 2 10.72 3.10 -9.78
N ALA A 3 9.83 3.55 -8.92
CA ALA A 3 8.85 2.68 -8.29
C ALA A 3 7.91 2.00 -9.28
N ASP A 4 7.61 2.64 -10.40
CA ASP A 4 6.75 2.06 -11.42
C ASP A 4 7.37 0.83 -12.07
N GLU A 5 8.69 0.78 -12.09
CA GLU A 5 9.44 -0.28 -12.74
C GLU A 5 9.88 -1.36 -11.77
N GLN A 6 9.82 -1.05 -10.47
CA GLN A 6 10.31 -1.94 -9.42
C GLN A 6 9.23 -2.17 -8.38
N PRO A 7 8.43 -3.20 -8.57
CA PRO A 7 7.43 -3.55 -7.57
C PRO A 7 8.09 -3.89 -6.24
N ILE A 8 7.32 -3.90 -5.18
CA ILE A 8 7.83 -4.16 -3.85
C ILE A 8 8.53 -5.52 -3.81
N PRO A 9 9.78 -5.59 -3.37
CA PRO A 9 10.47 -6.88 -3.26
C PRO A 9 9.76 -7.82 -2.30
N ALA A 10 9.68 -9.10 -2.64
CA ALA A 10 9.00 -10.09 -1.81
C ALA A 10 9.57 -10.19 -0.40
N GLY A 11 10.85 -9.86 -0.23
CA GLY A 11 11.50 -9.90 1.08
C GLY A 11 11.39 -8.61 1.89
N ASP A 12 10.61 -7.65 1.44
CA ASP A 12 10.48 -6.38 2.17
C ASP A 12 9.76 -6.61 3.49
N PRO A 13 10.23 -5.99 4.60
CA PRO A 13 9.59 -6.13 5.91
C PRO A 13 8.11 -5.75 5.95
N ILE A 14 7.62 -5.02 4.96
CA ILE A 14 6.20 -4.66 4.92
C ILE A 14 5.29 -5.89 4.84
N PHE A 15 5.74 -6.95 4.18
CA PHE A 15 4.95 -8.18 4.08
C PHE A 15 4.82 -8.86 5.44
N ASP A 16 5.86 -8.83 6.25
CA ASP A 16 5.80 -9.35 7.62
C ASP A 16 4.82 -8.54 8.46
N TYR A 17 4.86 -7.23 8.33
CA TYR A 17 3.92 -6.36 9.02
C TYR A 17 2.48 -6.66 8.58
N ALA A 18 2.25 -6.78 7.28
CA ALA A 18 0.93 -7.04 6.75
C ALA A 18 0.38 -8.38 7.24
N ASP A 19 1.20 -9.42 7.25
CA ASP A 19 0.81 -10.72 7.79
C ASP A 19 0.44 -10.62 9.27
N LYS A 20 1.23 -9.88 10.02
CA LYS A 20 1.02 -9.74 11.46
C LYS A 20 -0.29 -9.03 11.78
N VAL A 21 -0.65 -8.02 11.02
CA VAL A 21 -1.86 -7.24 11.27
C VAL A 21 -3.06 -7.68 10.45
N GLY A 22 -2.86 -8.57 9.47
CA GLY A 22 -3.95 -9.12 8.68
C GLY A 22 -4.30 -8.34 7.42
N ILE A 23 -3.37 -7.61 6.84
CA ILE A 23 -3.58 -6.89 5.60
C ILE A 23 -3.27 -7.82 4.42
N PRO A 24 -4.26 -8.11 3.53
CA PRO A 24 -4.00 -8.94 2.35
C PRO A 24 -2.97 -8.30 1.41
N ASP A 25 -2.22 -9.13 0.71
CA ASP A 25 -1.21 -8.66 -0.26
C ASP A 25 -1.84 -7.80 -1.36
N ASP A 26 -3.06 -8.14 -1.77
CA ASP A 26 -3.79 -7.36 -2.77
C ASP A 26 -3.96 -5.90 -2.34
N TYR A 27 -4.19 -5.67 -1.06
CA TYR A 27 -4.36 -4.32 -0.54
C TYR A 27 -3.04 -3.57 -0.53
N LEU A 28 -1.95 -4.28 -0.25
CA LEU A 28 -0.62 -3.69 -0.36
C LEU A 28 -0.33 -3.24 -1.79
N LEU A 29 -0.73 -4.03 -2.77
CA LEU A 29 -0.54 -3.67 -4.16
C LEU A 29 -1.33 -2.42 -4.53
N ILE A 30 -2.57 -2.31 -4.07
CA ILE A 30 -3.38 -1.11 -4.28
C ILE A 30 -2.66 0.11 -3.68
N CYS A 31 -2.17 -0.03 -2.46
CA CYS A 31 -1.44 1.04 -1.79
C CYS A 31 -0.17 1.41 -2.55
N TRP A 32 0.55 0.43 -3.06
CA TRP A 32 1.76 0.66 -3.83
C TRP A 32 1.47 1.47 -5.09
N GLU A 33 0.42 1.12 -5.83
CA GLU A 33 0.04 1.85 -7.03
C GLU A 33 -0.38 3.29 -6.71
N GLU A 34 -1.15 3.49 -5.65
CA GLU A 34 -1.50 4.83 -5.19
C GLU A 34 -0.27 5.62 -4.78
N PHE A 35 0.64 4.99 -4.06
CA PHE A 35 1.87 5.61 -3.63
C PHE A 35 2.71 6.06 -4.82
N CYS A 36 2.88 5.18 -5.81
CA CYS A 36 3.64 5.51 -7.00
C CYS A 36 3.03 6.70 -7.75
N GLU A 37 1.72 6.71 -7.89
CA GLU A 37 1.03 7.80 -8.57
C GLU A 37 1.20 9.12 -7.85
N ARG A 38 1.03 9.12 -6.54
CA ARG A 38 1.13 10.35 -5.74
C ARG A 38 2.55 10.87 -5.58
N MET A 39 3.53 9.97 -5.71
CA MET A 39 4.94 10.33 -5.54
C MET A 39 5.65 10.62 -6.85
N GLN A 40 4.95 10.59 -7.97
CA GLN A 40 5.55 10.92 -9.26
C GLN A 40 6.17 12.31 -9.22
N GLY A 41 7.40 12.40 -9.74
CA GLY A 41 8.12 13.67 -9.78
C GLY A 41 8.77 14.09 -8.47
N LYS A 42 8.51 13.38 -7.38
CA LYS A 42 9.12 13.68 -6.09
C LYS A 42 10.41 12.88 -5.92
N ARG A 43 11.38 13.47 -5.25
CA ARG A 43 12.65 12.80 -4.94
C ARG A 43 12.62 12.27 -3.53
N GLN A 44 12.96 10.99 -3.39
CA GLN A 44 13.09 10.33 -2.10
C GLN A 44 14.33 9.44 -2.13
N LYS A 45 15.08 9.44 -1.07
CA LYS A 45 16.25 8.57 -0.97
C LYS A 45 15.86 7.13 -0.66
N ASP A 46 14.83 6.95 0.14
CA ASP A 46 14.41 5.63 0.55
C ASP A 46 12.90 5.47 0.34
N TRP A 47 12.54 5.10 -0.87
CA TRP A 47 11.17 4.88 -1.25
C TRP A 47 10.49 3.78 -0.45
N ARG A 48 11.26 2.74 -0.10
CA ARG A 48 10.70 1.61 0.65
C ARG A 48 10.30 2.01 2.06
N ALA A 49 11.16 2.75 2.75
CA ALA A 49 10.84 3.22 4.09
C ALA A 49 9.64 4.16 4.06
N HIS A 50 9.59 5.02 3.07
CA HIS A 50 8.49 5.96 2.91
C HIS A 50 7.17 5.22 2.64
N PHE A 51 7.21 4.21 1.79
CA PHE A 51 6.05 3.37 1.52
C PHE A 51 5.62 2.61 2.77
N ARG A 52 6.56 2.04 3.51
CA ARG A 52 6.23 1.33 4.76
C ARG A 52 5.51 2.24 5.75
N ASN A 53 5.94 3.49 5.85
CA ASN A 53 5.26 4.46 6.70
C ASN A 53 3.84 4.75 6.20
N ALA A 54 3.67 4.85 4.89
CA ALA A 54 2.35 5.06 4.30
C ALA A 54 1.39 3.91 4.65
N VAL A 55 1.88 2.69 4.59
CA VAL A 55 1.09 1.50 4.94
C VAL A 55 0.76 1.50 6.43
N ARG A 56 1.76 1.66 7.28
CA ARG A 56 1.59 1.62 8.74
C ARG A 56 0.63 2.68 9.24
N SER A 57 0.72 3.87 8.66
CA SER A 57 -0.13 4.99 9.06
C SER A 57 -1.42 5.07 8.25
N ASN A 58 -1.58 4.17 7.28
CA ASN A 58 -2.75 4.15 6.39
C ASN A 58 -3.01 5.55 5.81
N TRP A 59 -1.99 6.16 5.25
CA TRP A 59 -2.06 7.54 4.75
C TRP A 59 -3.18 7.78 3.76
N PHE A 60 -3.46 6.79 2.92
CA PHE A 60 -4.46 6.93 1.87
C PHE A 60 -5.82 6.40 2.29
N LYS A 61 -5.91 5.86 3.50
CA LYS A 61 -7.16 5.33 4.07
C LYS A 61 -7.85 4.35 3.13
N LEU A 62 -7.06 3.42 2.60
CA LEU A 62 -7.55 2.45 1.62
C LEU A 62 -8.25 1.26 2.25
N TRP A 63 -7.98 0.99 3.53
CA TRP A 63 -8.57 -0.14 4.26
C TRP A 63 -8.89 0.24 5.68
N TRP A 64 -9.64 -0.64 6.34
CA TRP A 64 -9.95 -0.51 7.76
C TRP A 64 -10.10 -1.89 8.37
N MET A 65 -9.95 -1.98 9.67
CA MET A 65 -10.07 -3.25 10.39
C MET A 65 -11.48 -3.37 10.96
N ARG A 66 -12.12 -4.50 10.65
CA ARG A 66 -13.43 -4.82 11.22
C ARG A 66 -13.26 -5.35 12.64
N ASP A 67 -14.36 -5.40 13.39
CA ASP A 67 -14.36 -5.86 14.76
C ASP A 67 -13.78 -7.25 14.93
N GLY A 68 -13.92 -8.12 13.94
CA GLY A 68 -13.35 -9.46 13.97
C GLY A 68 -11.89 -9.55 13.58
N GLY A 69 -11.23 -8.43 13.35
CA GLY A 69 -9.83 -8.39 12.93
C GLY A 69 -9.62 -8.54 11.43
N GLU A 70 -10.69 -8.59 10.66
CA GLU A 70 -10.59 -8.65 9.21
C GLU A 70 -10.32 -7.28 8.61
N CYS A 71 -9.44 -7.25 7.61
CA CYS A 71 -9.16 -6.03 6.87
C CYS A 71 -10.11 -5.92 5.68
N ALA A 72 -10.73 -4.77 5.51
CA ALA A 72 -11.66 -4.52 4.41
C ALA A 72 -11.31 -3.22 3.71
N LEU A 73 -11.58 -3.14 2.41
CA LEU A 73 -11.35 -1.90 1.66
C LEU A 73 -12.38 -0.85 2.05
N THR A 74 -11.91 0.39 2.15
CA THR A 74 -12.79 1.55 2.25
C THR A 74 -13.34 1.88 0.88
N THR A 75 -14.26 2.85 0.80
CA THR A 75 -14.70 3.38 -0.49
C THR A 75 -13.53 3.89 -1.32
N GLN A 76 -12.60 4.59 -0.66
CA GLN A 76 -11.39 5.08 -1.32
C GLN A 76 -10.52 3.93 -1.83
N GLY A 77 -10.41 2.84 -1.05
CA GLY A 77 -9.66 1.67 -1.46
C GLY A 77 -10.28 1.00 -2.68
N GLU A 78 -11.59 0.88 -2.72
CA GLU A 78 -12.27 0.30 -3.87
C GLU A 78 -12.13 1.16 -5.12
N GLN A 79 -12.21 2.47 -4.98
CA GLN A 79 -12.00 3.39 -6.08
C GLN A 79 -10.57 3.28 -6.61
N ALA A 80 -9.58 3.22 -5.74
CA ALA A 80 -8.19 3.04 -6.13
C ALA A 80 -7.99 1.73 -6.88
N LYS A 81 -8.61 0.66 -6.38
CA LYS A 81 -8.54 -0.65 -7.03
C LYS A 81 -9.04 -0.58 -8.47
N ARG A 82 -10.19 0.05 -8.68
CA ARG A 82 -10.76 0.19 -10.01
C ARG A 82 -9.88 1.06 -10.91
N ARG A 83 -9.38 2.15 -10.36
CA ARG A 83 -8.58 3.10 -11.12
C ARG A 83 -7.29 2.47 -11.64
N HIS A 84 -6.72 1.58 -10.87
CA HIS A 84 -5.48 0.89 -11.25
C HIS A 84 -5.71 -0.44 -11.94
N GLY A 85 -6.95 -0.83 -12.14
CA GLY A 85 -7.27 -2.07 -12.84
C GLY A 85 -6.94 -3.34 -12.06
N LEU A 86 -7.02 -3.28 -10.77
CA LEU A 86 -6.66 -4.40 -9.90
C LEU A 86 -7.84 -5.26 -9.46
#